data_ee147586c1f325c2d3f1d50c4d5ef59e
#
_entry.id   ee147586c1f325c2d3f1d50c4d5ef59e
#
_cell.length_a   1.000
_cell.length_b   1.000
_cell.length_c   1.000
_cell.angle_alpha   90.00
_cell.angle_beta   90.00
_cell.angle_gamma   90.00
#
_symmetry.space_group_name_H-M   'P 1'
#
loop_
_entity.id
_entity.type
_entity.pdbx_description
1 polymer ?
#
loop_
_entity_poly.entity_id
_entity_poly.type
_entity_poly.pdbx_seq_one_letter_code
_entity_poly.pdbx_strand_id
1 'polypeptide(L)'
;LSPALCNLKKENKVAMVVSNDALSALDWFRIDTTAVGPGKTGYNDVVRWMYDALYKMNVEVDFIEPSCKDMDRYQMVIVPALYAACEADLQRMKQYVADGGYLITTFKTAYTDENVKVYHDAFPHVLSECLGISYSNFTFPKNVKLSGTADEQAELFMELVKSEGADVLVSYDHYAWKDYAAVTRNHYGKGI
;
A
#
# COMPACT_ATOMS: atom_id res chain seq x y z
N LEU A 1 17.69 11.44 -36.91
CA LEU A 1 16.42 11.16 -36.22
C LEU A 1 15.32 12.04 -36.80
N SER A 2 14.17 11.45 -37.17
CA SER A 2 13.05 12.22 -37.70
C SER A 2 12.59 13.27 -36.69
N PRO A 3 12.28 14.51 -37.07
CA PRO A 3 11.71 15.50 -36.17
C PRO A 3 10.44 14.99 -35.40
N ALA A 4 9.72 14.06 -35.99
CA ALA A 4 8.54 13.42 -35.35
C ALA A 4 8.90 12.54 -34.15
N LEU A 5 10.17 12.17 -33.97
CA LEU A 5 10.64 11.37 -32.83
C LEU A 5 11.39 12.22 -31.78
N CYS A 6 11.50 13.53 -32.02
CA CYS A 6 12.11 14.45 -31.06
C CYS A 6 11.04 14.95 -30.07
N ASN A 7 11.40 15.02 -28.78
CA ASN A 7 10.55 15.55 -27.71
C ASN A 7 9.23 14.78 -27.48
N LEU A 8 9.17 13.50 -27.79
CA LEU A 8 8.06 12.67 -27.38
C LEU A 8 7.96 12.66 -25.86
N LYS A 9 6.82 13.07 -25.35
CA LYS A 9 6.48 12.95 -23.93
C LYS A 9 5.63 11.69 -23.74
N LYS A 10 6.03 10.89 -22.76
CA LYS A 10 5.25 9.76 -22.32
C LYS A 10 4.29 10.20 -21.22
N GLU A 11 3.04 9.82 -21.32
CA GLU A 11 2.03 10.08 -20.31
C GLU A 11 1.60 8.74 -19.70
N ASN A 12 2.20 8.40 -18.55
CA ASN A 12 1.76 7.24 -17.79
C ASN A 12 0.49 7.57 -17.00
N LYS A 13 -0.40 6.60 -16.87
CA LYS A 13 -1.65 6.73 -16.11
C LYS A 13 -1.55 6.13 -14.71
N VAL A 14 -0.47 5.42 -14.43
CA VAL A 14 -0.20 4.77 -13.15
C VAL A 14 1.06 5.35 -12.54
N ALA A 15 1.02 5.61 -11.24
CA ALA A 15 2.21 5.97 -10.47
C ALA A 15 2.41 5.01 -9.29
N MET A 16 3.64 4.90 -8.84
CA MET A 16 4.02 4.17 -7.65
C MET A 16 4.79 5.09 -6.71
N VAL A 17 4.33 5.16 -5.47
CA VAL A 17 4.97 5.95 -4.42
C VAL A 17 6.20 5.22 -3.92
N VAL A 18 7.35 5.90 -3.88
CA VAL A 18 8.60 5.40 -3.29
C VAL A 18 9.08 6.41 -2.26
N SER A 19 9.35 5.92 -1.06
CA SER A 19 9.73 6.74 0.10
C SER A 19 11.07 6.29 0.69
N ASN A 20 12.03 7.20 0.78
CA ASN A 20 13.29 6.97 1.47
C ASN A 20 13.11 6.84 2.99
N ASP A 21 12.12 7.54 3.56
CA ASP A 21 11.82 7.46 5.00
C ASP A 21 11.26 6.08 5.34
N ALA A 22 10.31 5.57 4.52
CA ALA A 22 9.80 4.22 4.68
C ALA A 22 10.89 3.16 4.48
N LEU A 23 11.77 3.32 3.50
CA LEU A 23 12.93 2.45 3.28
C LEU A 23 13.81 2.40 4.53
N SER A 24 14.23 3.57 5.03
CA SER A 24 15.13 3.67 6.19
C SER A 24 14.48 3.12 7.46
N ALA A 25 13.19 3.40 7.69
CA ALA A 25 12.45 2.89 8.83
C ALA A 25 12.31 1.36 8.80
N LEU A 26 12.02 0.78 7.63
CA LEU A 26 11.82 -0.67 7.47
C LEU A 26 13.13 -1.47 7.45
N ASP A 27 14.28 -0.82 7.27
CA ASP A 27 15.57 -1.44 7.53
C ASP A 27 15.78 -1.75 9.01
N TRP A 28 15.16 -0.97 9.91
CA TRP A 28 15.19 -1.16 11.36
C TRP A 28 14.00 -2.00 11.85
N PHE A 29 12.78 -1.71 11.39
CA PHE A 29 11.52 -2.39 11.77
C PHE A 29 11.12 -3.39 10.69
N ARG A 30 11.77 -4.53 10.70
CA ARG A 30 11.73 -5.57 9.67
C ARG A 30 10.30 -5.95 9.27
N ILE A 31 10.13 -6.22 7.98
CA ILE A 31 8.86 -6.69 7.42
C ILE A 31 8.57 -8.13 7.86
N ASP A 32 9.59 -8.97 7.87
CA ASP A 32 9.47 -10.43 7.99
C ASP A 32 9.56 -10.96 9.43
N THR A 33 9.81 -10.10 10.42
CA THR A 33 9.89 -10.51 11.84
C THR A 33 9.62 -9.34 12.78
N THR A 34 9.54 -9.63 14.09
CA THR A 34 9.52 -8.61 15.15
C THR A 34 10.91 -8.15 15.58
N ALA A 35 11.98 -8.76 15.05
CA ALA A 35 13.35 -8.39 15.39
C ALA A 35 13.75 -7.06 14.74
N VAL A 36 14.68 -6.36 15.34
CA VAL A 36 15.26 -5.11 14.82
C VAL A 36 16.49 -5.44 13.96
N GLY A 37 16.73 -4.64 12.94
CA GLY A 37 17.87 -4.76 12.05
C GLY A 37 17.54 -5.42 10.70
N PRO A 38 18.51 -5.57 9.80
CA PRO A 38 18.28 -6.05 8.42
C PRO A 38 17.56 -7.39 8.37
N GLY A 39 16.48 -7.46 7.57
CA GLY A 39 15.70 -8.67 7.30
C GLY A 39 16.06 -9.32 5.97
N LYS A 40 15.38 -10.41 5.66
CA LYS A 40 15.47 -11.06 4.33
C LYS A 40 14.65 -10.31 3.30
N THR A 41 13.54 -9.67 3.76
CA THR A 41 12.61 -8.91 2.92
C THR A 41 12.64 -7.46 3.36
N GLY A 42 13.00 -6.59 2.44
CA GLY A 42 13.06 -5.15 2.65
C GLY A 42 11.96 -4.40 1.89
N TYR A 43 11.91 -3.09 2.10
CA TYR A 43 10.99 -2.18 1.41
C TYR A 43 11.07 -2.30 -0.12
N ASN A 44 12.29 -2.34 -0.66
CA ASN A 44 12.51 -2.44 -2.09
C ASN A 44 11.97 -3.74 -2.70
N ASP A 45 11.86 -4.82 -1.92
CA ASP A 45 11.27 -6.07 -2.41
C ASP A 45 9.76 -5.89 -2.60
N VAL A 46 9.07 -5.20 -1.69
CA VAL A 46 7.64 -4.91 -1.82
C VAL A 46 7.38 -4.00 -3.04
N VAL A 47 8.19 -2.95 -3.21
CA VAL A 47 8.12 -2.09 -4.39
C VAL A 47 8.32 -2.90 -5.67
N ARG A 48 9.31 -3.79 -5.70
CA ARG A 48 9.61 -4.64 -6.85
C ARG A 48 8.48 -5.61 -7.17
N TRP A 49 7.85 -6.23 -6.18
CA TRP A 49 6.72 -7.15 -6.42
C TRP A 49 5.55 -6.45 -7.11
N MET A 50 5.23 -5.24 -6.68
CA MET A 50 4.19 -4.42 -7.32
C MET A 50 4.59 -4.01 -8.74
N TYR A 51 5.86 -3.59 -8.91
CA TYR A 51 6.39 -3.25 -10.22
C TYR A 51 6.39 -4.44 -11.19
N ASP A 52 6.84 -5.61 -10.74
CA ASP A 52 6.88 -6.83 -11.56
C ASP A 52 5.48 -7.27 -12.01
N ALA A 53 4.48 -7.09 -11.16
CA ALA A 53 3.09 -7.36 -11.53
C ALA A 53 2.63 -6.43 -12.66
N LEU A 54 2.88 -5.13 -12.55
CA LEU A 54 2.57 -4.15 -13.60
C LEU A 54 3.34 -4.42 -14.89
N TYR A 55 4.62 -4.73 -14.77
CA TYR A 55 5.47 -5.06 -15.90
C TYR A 55 4.96 -6.27 -16.68
N LYS A 56 4.56 -7.34 -15.99
CA LYS A 56 3.96 -8.54 -16.61
C LYS A 56 2.63 -8.23 -17.31
N MET A 57 1.88 -7.25 -16.83
CA MET A 57 0.64 -6.78 -17.45
C MET A 57 0.89 -5.74 -18.57
N ASN A 58 2.15 -5.41 -18.86
CA ASN A 58 2.55 -4.36 -19.80
C ASN A 58 1.97 -2.97 -19.44
N VAL A 59 1.88 -2.69 -18.14
CA VAL A 59 1.47 -1.39 -17.60
C VAL A 59 2.70 -0.61 -17.19
N GLU A 60 2.85 0.57 -17.77
CA GLU A 60 3.95 1.47 -17.46
C GLU A 60 3.63 2.33 -16.24
N VAL A 61 4.66 2.63 -15.44
CA VAL A 61 4.50 3.32 -14.16
C VAL A 61 5.55 4.41 -14.01
N ASP A 62 5.13 5.57 -13.48
CA ASP A 62 6.03 6.61 -12.98
C ASP A 62 6.30 6.35 -11.50
N PHE A 63 7.54 6.65 -11.05
CA PHE A 63 7.85 6.67 -9.62
C PHE A 63 7.73 8.09 -9.09
N ILE A 64 7.00 8.25 -7.99
CA ILE A 64 6.76 9.54 -7.35
C ILE A 64 7.07 9.47 -5.85
N GLU A 65 7.40 10.62 -5.27
CA GLU A 65 7.55 10.76 -3.83
C GLU A 65 6.18 10.91 -3.13
N PRO A 66 6.06 10.61 -1.83
CA PRO A 66 4.82 10.84 -1.06
C PRO A 66 4.34 12.31 -1.12
N SER A 67 5.29 13.25 -1.20
CA SER A 67 5.05 14.69 -1.29
C SER A 67 4.58 15.20 -2.65
N CYS A 68 4.42 14.32 -3.65
CA CYS A 68 3.99 14.69 -5.01
C CYS A 68 2.68 15.47 -4.98
N LYS A 69 2.68 16.66 -5.60
CA LYS A 69 1.51 17.55 -5.62
C LYS A 69 0.59 17.28 -6.80
N ASP A 70 1.13 16.70 -7.88
CA ASP A 70 0.43 16.47 -9.15
C ASP A 70 -0.06 15.01 -9.26
N MET A 71 -0.56 14.47 -8.14
CA MET A 71 -1.04 13.09 -8.05
C MET A 71 -2.30 12.86 -8.91
N ASP A 72 -3.09 13.90 -9.07
CA ASP A 72 -4.34 13.96 -9.83
C ASP A 72 -4.18 13.67 -11.34
N ARG A 73 -2.97 13.82 -11.88
CA ARG A 73 -2.70 13.44 -13.28
C ARG A 73 -2.72 11.94 -13.54
N TYR A 74 -2.61 11.13 -12.48
CA TYR A 74 -2.65 9.68 -12.57
C TYR A 74 -4.04 9.15 -12.28
N GLN A 75 -4.44 8.11 -12.98
CA GLN A 75 -5.69 7.39 -12.72
C GLN A 75 -5.54 6.47 -11.51
N MET A 76 -4.36 5.90 -11.32
CA MET A 76 -4.06 4.97 -10.23
C MET A 76 -2.73 5.32 -9.58
N VAL A 77 -2.71 5.33 -8.26
CA VAL A 77 -1.50 5.46 -7.44
C VAL A 77 -1.36 4.24 -6.54
N ILE A 78 -0.21 3.58 -6.63
CA ILE A 78 0.13 2.41 -5.82
C ILE A 78 1.10 2.85 -4.73
N VAL A 79 0.83 2.44 -3.49
CA VAL A 79 1.56 2.86 -2.28
C VAL A 79 2.08 1.61 -1.56
N PRO A 80 3.25 1.09 -1.97
CA PRO A 80 3.83 -0.09 -1.33
C PRO A 80 4.40 0.26 0.05
N ALA A 81 3.94 -0.41 1.09
CA ALA A 81 4.48 -0.38 2.46
C ALA A 81 4.99 1.01 2.92
N LEU A 82 4.20 2.05 2.71
CA LEU A 82 4.55 3.43 3.12
C LEU A 82 4.50 3.55 4.64
N TYR A 83 5.50 2.96 5.31
CA TYR A 83 5.55 2.82 6.76
C TYR A 83 5.62 4.16 7.48
N ALA A 84 6.51 5.04 7.03
CA ALA A 84 6.69 6.37 7.56
C ALA A 84 6.22 7.42 6.53
N ALA A 85 5.32 8.30 6.94
CA ALA A 85 4.84 9.41 6.12
C ALA A 85 4.29 10.53 7.01
N CYS A 86 4.45 11.78 6.60
CA CYS A 86 3.81 12.89 7.31
C CYS A 86 2.30 12.92 7.06
N GLU A 87 1.56 13.44 8.01
CA GLU A 87 0.10 13.51 7.93
C GLU A 87 -0.38 14.29 6.70
N ALA A 88 0.33 15.33 6.29
CA ALA A 88 -0.03 16.13 5.13
C ALA A 88 -0.01 15.33 3.82
N ASP A 89 0.91 14.38 3.69
CA ASP A 89 1.00 13.50 2.52
C ASP A 89 -0.13 12.45 2.52
N LEU A 90 -0.45 11.90 3.68
CA LEU A 90 -1.57 10.97 3.85
C LEU A 90 -2.91 11.68 3.57
N GLN A 91 -3.09 12.91 4.03
CA GLN A 91 -4.29 13.72 3.72
C GLN A 91 -4.41 14.00 2.22
N ARG A 92 -3.29 14.24 1.54
CA ARG A 92 -3.28 14.43 0.08
C ARG A 92 -3.68 13.16 -0.67
N MET A 93 -3.22 11.99 -0.22
CA MET A 93 -3.64 10.69 -0.79
C MET A 93 -5.14 10.45 -0.56
N LYS A 94 -5.65 10.76 0.63
CA LYS A 94 -7.08 10.70 0.93
C LYS A 94 -7.90 11.62 0.02
N GLN A 95 -7.43 12.85 -0.18
CA GLN A 95 -8.10 13.81 -1.08
C GLN A 95 -8.06 13.33 -2.54
N TYR A 96 -6.93 12.77 -2.99
CA TYR A 96 -6.82 12.17 -4.32
C TYR A 96 -7.90 11.10 -4.58
N VAL A 97 -8.18 10.24 -3.60
CA VAL A 97 -9.28 9.27 -3.70
C VAL A 97 -10.63 9.98 -3.73
N ALA A 98 -10.86 10.96 -2.85
CA ALA A 98 -12.12 11.71 -2.82
C ALA A 98 -12.46 12.36 -4.16
N ASP A 99 -11.44 12.82 -4.90
CA ASP A 99 -11.57 13.48 -6.20
C ASP A 99 -11.72 12.52 -7.40
N GLY A 100 -11.54 11.21 -7.19
CA GLY A 100 -11.79 10.19 -8.22
C GLY A 100 -10.61 9.29 -8.57
N GLY A 101 -9.50 9.40 -7.83
CA GLY A 101 -8.34 8.55 -8.02
C GLY A 101 -8.52 7.12 -7.49
N TYR A 102 -7.77 6.18 -8.05
CA TYR A 102 -7.68 4.82 -7.55
C TYR A 102 -6.41 4.69 -6.70
N LEU A 103 -6.54 4.39 -5.41
CA LEU A 103 -5.43 4.22 -4.50
C LEU A 103 -5.30 2.76 -4.07
N ILE A 104 -4.15 2.16 -4.34
CA ILE A 104 -3.82 0.81 -3.86
C ILE A 104 -2.75 0.94 -2.78
N THR A 105 -3.07 0.51 -1.57
CA THR A 105 -2.12 0.43 -0.47
C THR A 105 -1.79 -1.03 -0.14
N THR A 106 -0.63 -1.26 0.45
CA THR A 106 -0.27 -2.58 0.97
C THR A 106 -0.11 -2.53 2.50
N PHE A 107 0.19 -3.65 3.09
CA PHE A 107 0.50 -3.75 4.51
C PHE A 107 1.59 -2.75 4.95
N LYS A 108 1.63 -2.45 6.23
CA LYS A 108 2.56 -1.49 6.86
C LYS A 108 2.50 -0.07 6.25
N THR A 109 1.33 0.35 5.78
CA THR A 109 1.11 1.72 5.32
C THR A 109 0.59 2.59 6.46
N ALA A 110 1.14 3.81 6.60
CA ALA A 110 0.73 4.82 7.58
C ALA A 110 0.83 4.37 9.05
N TYR A 111 1.94 3.73 9.43
CA TYR A 111 2.21 3.33 10.81
C TYR A 111 2.81 4.45 11.65
N THR A 112 3.69 5.25 11.05
CA THR A 112 4.44 6.29 11.75
C THR A 112 4.44 7.61 11.01
N ASP A 113 4.72 8.69 11.74
CA ASP A 113 5.06 9.97 11.14
C ASP A 113 6.45 9.92 10.47
N GLU A 114 6.89 11.03 9.88
CA GLU A 114 8.19 11.16 9.22
C GLU A 114 9.38 11.01 10.17
N ASN A 115 9.17 11.10 11.48
CA ASN A 115 10.18 10.88 12.51
C ASN A 115 10.15 9.45 13.08
N VAL A 116 9.41 8.55 12.45
CA VAL A 116 9.23 7.15 12.86
C VAL A 116 8.55 7.02 14.23
N LYS A 117 7.79 8.03 14.64
CA LYS A 117 6.93 7.97 15.81
C LYS A 117 5.60 7.32 15.43
N VAL A 118 5.25 6.22 16.07
CA VAL A 118 4.02 5.48 15.82
C VAL A 118 2.80 6.35 16.10
N TYR A 119 1.85 6.36 15.17
CA TYR A 119 0.55 6.98 15.37
C TYR A 119 -0.20 6.27 16.50
N HIS A 120 -1.01 7.00 17.26
CA HIS A 120 -1.65 6.50 18.48
C HIS A 120 -3.08 6.00 18.27
N ASP A 121 -3.63 6.25 17.12
CA ASP A 121 -4.96 5.82 16.70
C ASP A 121 -4.93 4.49 15.93
N ALA A 122 -6.08 4.00 15.51
CA ALA A 122 -6.18 2.78 14.72
C ALA A 122 -5.54 2.98 13.34
N PHE A 123 -4.86 1.94 12.86
CA PHE A 123 -4.26 1.93 11.53
C PHE A 123 -5.34 1.70 10.44
N PRO A 124 -5.08 2.20 9.25
CA PRO A 124 -3.95 3.00 8.77
C PRO A 124 -4.14 4.51 8.96
N HIS A 125 -4.34 4.97 10.19
CA HIS A 125 -4.40 6.36 10.60
C HIS A 125 -5.40 7.18 9.75
N VAL A 126 -4.99 8.30 9.18
CA VAL A 126 -5.80 9.19 8.31
C VAL A 126 -6.44 8.46 7.14
N LEU A 127 -5.81 7.39 6.64
CA LEU A 127 -6.33 6.61 5.51
C LEU A 127 -7.47 5.66 5.89
N SER A 128 -7.74 5.43 7.19
CA SER A 128 -8.78 4.50 7.66
C SER A 128 -10.14 4.80 7.04
N GLU A 129 -10.53 6.06 6.97
CA GLU A 129 -11.82 6.47 6.43
C GLU A 129 -11.93 6.21 4.92
N CYS A 130 -10.92 6.59 4.13
CA CYS A 130 -10.98 6.41 2.67
C CYS A 130 -10.80 4.95 2.26
N LEU A 131 -10.07 4.15 3.02
CA LEU A 131 -9.94 2.71 2.80
C LEU A 131 -11.09 1.91 3.40
N GLY A 132 -11.91 2.50 4.26
CA GLY A 132 -13.06 1.86 4.91
C GLY A 132 -12.67 0.69 5.82
N ILE A 133 -11.51 0.79 6.46
CA ILE A 133 -10.93 -0.27 7.29
C ILE A 133 -10.31 0.28 8.57
N SER A 134 -10.19 -0.60 9.56
CA SER A 134 -9.38 -0.34 10.75
C SER A 134 -8.66 -1.60 11.20
N TYR A 135 -7.52 -1.44 11.86
CA TYR A 135 -6.83 -2.51 12.56
C TYR A 135 -5.91 -1.95 13.64
N SER A 136 -5.61 -2.77 14.64
CA SER A 136 -4.67 -2.43 15.72
C SER A 136 -3.67 -3.56 15.98
N ASN A 137 -3.85 -4.70 15.33
CA ASN A 137 -3.04 -5.89 15.55
C ASN A 137 -2.56 -6.46 14.23
N PHE A 138 -1.41 -7.12 14.30
CA PHE A 138 -0.82 -7.87 13.21
C PHE A 138 -0.22 -9.16 13.71
N THR A 139 0.06 -10.09 12.81
CA THR A 139 0.75 -11.35 13.12
C THR A 139 1.62 -11.80 11.95
N PHE A 140 2.46 -12.79 12.20
CA PHE A 140 3.29 -13.42 11.18
C PHE A 140 2.66 -14.74 10.80
N PRO A 141 2.21 -14.88 9.55
CA PRO A 141 1.49 -16.07 9.11
C PRO A 141 2.41 -17.28 9.00
N LYS A 142 1.82 -18.45 9.22
CA LYS A 142 2.44 -19.73 8.88
C LYS A 142 1.40 -20.56 8.13
N ASN A 143 1.60 -20.69 6.82
CA ASN A 143 0.71 -21.48 5.95
C ASN A 143 -0.77 -21.07 6.04
N VAL A 144 -1.04 -19.76 6.11
CA VAL A 144 -2.40 -19.24 6.16
C VAL A 144 -2.91 -19.04 4.75
N LYS A 145 -3.86 -19.88 4.34
CA LYS A 145 -4.50 -19.78 3.02
C LYS A 145 -5.40 -18.55 2.94
N LEU A 146 -5.58 -18.06 1.72
CA LEU A 146 -6.52 -16.99 1.40
C LEU A 146 -7.81 -17.58 0.84
N SER A 147 -8.96 -17.12 1.34
CA SER A 147 -10.26 -17.57 0.84
C SER A 147 -10.54 -16.99 -0.55
N GLY A 148 -11.17 -17.78 -1.42
CA GLY A 148 -11.53 -17.33 -2.77
C GLY A 148 -10.39 -17.25 -3.77
N THR A 149 -9.21 -17.71 -3.41
CA THR A 149 -8.05 -17.88 -4.28
C THR A 149 -7.76 -19.38 -4.48
N ALA A 150 -6.97 -19.74 -5.50
CA ALA A 150 -6.71 -21.17 -5.76
C ALA A 150 -5.81 -21.78 -4.68
N ASP A 151 -4.61 -21.25 -4.50
CA ASP A 151 -3.62 -21.78 -3.55
C ASP A 151 -2.74 -20.66 -2.92
N GLU A 152 -3.14 -19.39 -3.02
CA GLU A 152 -2.38 -18.31 -2.44
C GLU A 152 -2.41 -18.35 -0.92
N GLN A 153 -1.29 -17.99 -0.31
CA GLN A 153 -1.09 -17.97 1.14
C GLN A 153 -0.47 -16.65 1.58
N ALA A 154 -0.82 -16.23 2.79
CA ALA A 154 -0.10 -15.17 3.48
C ALA A 154 1.19 -15.73 4.05
N GLU A 155 2.35 -15.14 3.71
CA GLU A 155 3.67 -15.69 4.01
C GLU A 155 4.52 -14.81 4.94
N LEU A 156 4.37 -13.49 4.88
CA LEU A 156 5.30 -12.59 5.54
C LEU A 156 4.67 -11.85 6.72
N PHE A 157 3.55 -11.20 6.48
CA PHE A 157 2.95 -10.28 7.41
C PHE A 157 1.43 -10.25 7.21
N MET A 158 0.69 -10.30 8.29
CA MET A 158 -0.77 -10.22 8.29
C MET A 158 -1.21 -9.10 9.22
N GLU A 159 -1.93 -8.14 8.69
CA GLU A 159 -2.73 -7.19 9.45
C GLU A 159 -4.11 -7.79 9.70
N LEU A 160 -4.59 -7.69 10.93
CA LEU A 160 -5.91 -8.18 11.30
C LEU A 160 -6.95 -7.10 10.97
N VAL A 161 -7.18 -6.91 9.68
CA VAL A 161 -8.01 -5.83 9.14
C VAL A 161 -9.48 -6.12 9.37
N LYS A 162 -10.19 -5.14 9.94
CA LYS A 162 -11.65 -5.12 10.06
C LYS A 162 -12.22 -4.17 9.00
N SER A 163 -13.29 -4.59 8.35
CA SER A 163 -14.05 -3.71 7.47
C SER A 163 -14.88 -2.73 8.31
N GLU A 164 -14.75 -1.45 8.00
CA GLU A 164 -15.58 -0.35 8.52
C GLU A 164 -16.48 0.21 7.40
N GLY A 165 -16.88 -0.67 6.48
CA GLY A 165 -17.72 -0.34 5.34
C GLY A 165 -17.15 -0.76 3.99
N ALA A 166 -15.89 -1.15 3.93
CA ALA A 166 -15.27 -1.68 2.71
C ALA A 166 -15.82 -3.05 2.32
N ASP A 167 -15.88 -3.33 1.04
CA ASP A 167 -16.13 -4.68 0.52
C ASP A 167 -14.93 -5.57 0.84
N VAL A 168 -15.16 -6.72 1.48
CA VAL A 168 -14.12 -7.73 1.68
C VAL A 168 -14.06 -8.62 0.44
N LEU A 169 -12.97 -8.54 -0.30
CA LEU A 169 -12.74 -9.32 -1.52
C LEU A 169 -12.10 -10.67 -1.20
N VAL A 170 -11.18 -10.69 -0.23
CA VAL A 170 -10.46 -11.88 0.21
C VAL A 170 -10.32 -11.83 1.72
N SER A 171 -10.53 -12.95 2.40
CA SER A 171 -10.28 -13.12 3.83
C SER A 171 -9.28 -14.24 4.08
N TYR A 172 -8.88 -14.45 5.33
CA TYR A 172 -7.98 -15.53 5.70
C TYR A 172 -8.77 -16.84 5.92
N ASP A 173 -8.35 -17.92 5.28
CA ASP A 173 -8.90 -19.27 5.51
C ASP A 173 -8.21 -19.91 6.71
N HIS A 174 -8.57 -19.44 7.90
CA HIS A 174 -7.97 -19.91 9.14
C HIS A 174 -8.98 -19.78 10.30
N TYR A 175 -9.05 -20.80 11.17
CA TYR A 175 -10.04 -20.87 12.26
C TYR A 175 -10.03 -19.65 13.19
N ALA A 176 -8.89 -19.03 13.44
CA ALA A 176 -8.75 -17.87 14.34
C ALA A 176 -8.84 -16.52 13.61
N TRP A 177 -8.63 -16.45 12.27
CA TRP A 177 -8.50 -15.19 11.55
C TRP A 177 -9.49 -15.05 10.39
N LYS A 178 -10.42 -15.96 10.21
CA LYS A 178 -11.44 -15.94 9.14
C LYS A 178 -12.33 -14.69 9.11
N ASP A 179 -12.44 -14.04 10.25
CA ASP A 179 -13.27 -12.83 10.41
C ASP A 179 -12.52 -11.54 10.05
N TYR A 180 -11.25 -11.65 9.62
CA TYR A 180 -10.43 -10.53 9.18
C TYR A 180 -10.23 -10.55 7.68
N ALA A 181 -10.14 -9.36 7.10
CA ALA A 181 -9.92 -9.18 5.67
C ALA A 181 -8.43 -9.25 5.31
N ALA A 182 -8.13 -9.87 4.17
CA ALA A 182 -6.81 -9.86 3.55
C ALA A 182 -6.74 -8.86 2.39
N VAL A 183 -7.84 -8.72 1.63
CA VAL A 183 -7.97 -7.75 0.54
C VAL A 183 -9.34 -7.10 0.64
N THR A 184 -9.36 -5.79 0.59
CA THR A 184 -10.59 -4.97 0.64
C THR A 184 -10.66 -4.00 -0.52
N ARG A 185 -11.87 -3.51 -0.78
CA ARG A 185 -12.13 -2.42 -1.71
C ARG A 185 -13.13 -1.47 -1.08
N ASN A 186 -12.86 -0.18 -1.16
CA ASN A 186 -13.77 0.84 -0.68
C ASN A 186 -14.04 1.91 -1.73
N HIS A 187 -15.24 2.44 -1.74
CA HIS A 187 -15.60 3.63 -2.49
C HIS A 187 -15.59 4.84 -1.57
N TYR A 188 -14.79 5.86 -1.89
CA TYR A 188 -14.69 7.07 -1.11
C TYR A 188 -14.75 8.31 -2.01
N GLY A 189 -15.73 9.18 -1.79
CA GLY A 189 -15.98 10.29 -2.68
C GLY A 189 -16.33 9.81 -4.11
N LYS A 190 -15.45 10.13 -5.06
CA LYS A 190 -15.59 9.69 -6.47
C LYS A 190 -14.62 8.56 -6.84
N GLY A 191 -13.74 8.17 -5.93
CA GLY A 191 -12.67 7.21 -6.19
C GLY A 191 -12.81 5.89 -5.42
N ILE A 192 -11.76 5.09 -5.51
CA ILE A 192 -11.65 3.74 -4.91
C ILE A 192 -10.30 3.60 -4.23
#